data_3bcd5965b7d462150582e23f825c3a5c
#
_entry.id   3bcd5965b7d462150582e23f825c3a5c
#
_cell.length_a   1.000
_cell.length_b   1.000
_cell.length_c   1.000
_cell.angle_alpha   90.00
_cell.angle_beta   90.00
_cell.angle_gamma   90.00
#
_symmetry.space_group_name_H-M   'P 1'
#
loop_
_entity.id
_entity.type
_entity.pdbx_description
1 polymer ?
#
loop_
_entity_poly.entity_id
_entity_poly.type
_entity_poly.pdbx_seq_one_letter_code
_entity_poly.pdbx_strand_id
1 'polypeptide(L)'
;MIKKAIQLVFTETKKVEVTHDLMAAARSVCGKQKGIVANLGTGSFCCYYDGKKIVKQIPGIGYILGDEGSGAYLGKKLIQYYLYETFDDDLRARFNAKYVTNRSEILDNVYKKPFPNRYLAAFTLFLADNRGHFMIENIIEDGLNDFFFYHLCKFSESWTMPIHFVGSVAFGFKDVLQQLCRSYEFEMGKVIKKPIQALLDYHS
;
A
#
# COMPACT_ATOMS: atom_id res chain seq x y z
N MET A 1 14.45 -23.64 -1.39
CA MET A 1 15.30 -23.20 -2.51
C MET A 1 16.09 -21.95 -2.14
N ILE A 2 15.49 -20.80 -1.81
CA ILE A 2 16.17 -19.51 -1.51
C ILE A 2 17.19 -19.63 -0.36
N LYS A 3 16.81 -20.23 0.77
CA LYS A 3 17.72 -20.40 1.93
C LYS A 3 19.02 -21.11 1.55
N LYS A 4 18.94 -22.20 0.77
CA LYS A 4 20.12 -22.95 0.29
C LYS A 4 21.00 -22.09 -0.62
N ALA A 5 20.39 -21.32 -1.56
CA ALA A 5 21.12 -20.44 -2.44
C ALA A 5 21.89 -19.34 -1.68
N ILE A 6 21.27 -18.73 -0.66
CA ILE A 6 21.92 -17.74 0.20
C ILE A 6 23.10 -18.37 0.95
N GLN A 7 22.93 -19.57 1.52
CA GLN A 7 24.00 -20.25 2.26
C GLN A 7 25.20 -20.67 1.39
N LEU A 8 24.97 -20.90 0.07
CA LEU A 8 26.06 -21.18 -0.89
C LEU A 8 26.91 -19.94 -1.18
N VAL A 9 26.32 -18.77 -1.14
CA VAL A 9 27.02 -17.49 -1.42
C VAL A 9 27.65 -16.93 -0.15
N PHE A 10 26.95 -17.00 0.97
CA PHE A 10 27.38 -16.47 2.27
C PHE A 10 27.74 -17.63 3.22
N THR A 11 28.91 -18.25 2.99
CA THR A 11 29.36 -19.45 3.70
C THR A 11 29.57 -19.25 5.20
N GLU A 12 29.97 -18.04 5.62
CA GLU A 12 30.22 -17.69 7.02
C GLU A 12 28.93 -17.39 7.81
N THR A 13 27.78 -17.41 7.15
CA THR A 13 26.51 -17.03 7.80
C THR A 13 26.02 -18.15 8.72
N LYS A 14 26.01 -17.90 10.02
CA LYS A 14 25.56 -18.87 11.04
C LYS A 14 24.07 -19.18 10.97
N LYS A 15 23.24 -18.20 10.59
CA LYS A 15 21.77 -18.35 10.54
C LYS A 15 21.19 -17.59 9.33
N VAL A 16 20.41 -18.30 8.50
CA VAL A 16 19.62 -17.71 7.42
C VAL A 16 18.15 -17.95 7.72
N GLU A 17 17.39 -16.86 7.83
CA GLU A 17 15.92 -16.87 7.94
C GLU A 17 15.34 -16.32 6.63
N VAL A 18 14.44 -17.07 6.03
CA VAL A 18 13.68 -16.63 4.84
C VAL A 18 12.22 -16.55 5.25
N THR A 19 11.66 -15.37 5.18
CA THR A 19 10.27 -15.08 5.54
C THR A 19 9.61 -14.26 4.45
N HIS A 20 8.33 -13.99 4.58
CA HIS A 20 7.57 -13.17 3.64
C HIS A 20 7.65 -11.67 4.02
N ASP A 21 7.32 -10.81 3.06
CA ASP A 21 7.37 -9.36 3.14
C ASP A 21 6.52 -8.77 4.28
N LEU A 22 5.39 -9.40 4.59
CA LEU A 22 4.53 -9.01 5.71
C LEU A 22 5.26 -9.09 7.06
N MET A 23 6.08 -10.13 7.29
CA MET A 23 6.90 -10.23 8.51
C MET A 23 7.98 -9.15 8.52
N ALA A 24 8.58 -8.85 7.38
CA ALA A 24 9.54 -7.76 7.25
C ALA A 24 8.90 -6.41 7.60
N ALA A 25 7.71 -6.13 7.08
CA ALA A 25 6.95 -4.94 7.43
C ALA A 25 6.65 -4.88 8.94
N ALA A 26 6.15 -5.98 9.53
CA ALA A 26 5.83 -6.04 10.95
C ALA A 26 7.05 -5.76 11.84
N ARG A 27 8.17 -6.42 11.59
CA ARG A 27 9.42 -6.20 12.35
C ARG A 27 9.94 -4.77 12.21
N SER A 28 9.80 -4.16 11.04
CA SER A 28 10.30 -2.81 10.77
C SER A 28 9.57 -1.71 11.55
N VAL A 29 8.28 -1.86 11.80
CA VAL A 29 7.47 -0.81 12.48
C VAL A 29 7.16 -1.15 13.93
N CYS A 30 6.92 -2.41 14.26
CA CYS A 30 6.59 -2.85 15.62
C CYS A 30 7.84 -3.27 16.43
N GLY A 31 8.92 -3.71 15.77
CA GLY A 31 10.04 -4.30 16.47
C GLY A 31 9.62 -5.57 17.23
N LYS A 32 9.70 -5.51 18.55
CA LYS A 32 9.26 -6.58 19.47
C LYS A 32 7.92 -6.27 20.15
N GLN A 33 7.25 -5.18 19.78
CA GLN A 33 5.96 -4.77 20.34
C GLN A 33 4.81 -5.32 19.51
N LYS A 34 3.61 -5.35 20.12
CA LYS A 34 2.37 -5.70 19.45
C LYS A 34 1.85 -4.50 18.64
N GLY A 35 1.14 -4.78 17.55
CA GLY A 35 0.48 -3.72 16.78
C GLY A 35 -0.22 -4.27 15.53
N ILE A 36 -1.03 -3.42 14.94
CA ILE A 36 -1.58 -3.64 13.61
C ILE A 36 -0.59 -3.08 12.58
N VAL A 37 -0.37 -3.85 11.53
CA VAL A 37 0.55 -3.47 10.44
C VAL A 37 -0.20 -3.46 9.13
N ALA A 38 -0.27 -2.29 8.52
CA ALA A 38 -0.88 -2.03 7.24
C ALA A 38 0.21 -1.71 6.21
N ASN A 39 0.33 -2.49 5.15
CA ASN A 39 1.22 -2.17 4.03
C ASN A 39 0.40 -1.64 2.86
N LEU A 40 0.74 -0.43 2.39
CA LEU A 40 0.13 0.23 1.25
C LEU A 40 1.23 0.59 0.24
N GLY A 41 1.49 -0.33 -0.65
CA GLY A 41 2.44 -0.23 -1.76
C GLY A 41 1.74 -0.39 -3.11
N THR A 42 2.31 -1.19 -4.03
CA THR A 42 1.64 -1.58 -5.28
C THR A 42 0.36 -2.36 -5.02
N GLY A 43 0.39 -3.31 -4.09
CA GLY A 43 -0.75 -3.99 -3.46
C GLY A 43 -0.91 -3.54 -2.02
N SER A 44 -1.88 -4.13 -1.30
CA SER A 44 -2.10 -3.87 0.11
C SER A 44 -2.26 -5.15 0.91
N PHE A 45 -1.89 -5.09 2.18
CA PHE A 45 -2.19 -6.13 3.16
C PHE A 45 -2.23 -5.56 4.59
N CYS A 46 -2.90 -6.30 5.48
CA CYS A 46 -3.00 -5.94 6.88
C CYS A 46 -2.88 -7.17 7.77
N CYS A 47 -2.23 -7.02 8.93
CA CYS A 47 -2.13 -8.08 9.92
C CYS A 47 -2.05 -7.56 11.35
N TYR A 48 -2.40 -8.42 12.29
CA TYR A 48 -2.06 -8.27 13.70
C TYR A 48 -0.78 -9.04 14.01
N TYR A 49 0.20 -8.33 14.57
CA TYR A 49 1.49 -8.84 14.99
C TYR A 49 1.60 -8.81 16.51
N ASP A 50 1.99 -9.92 17.16
CA ASP A 50 2.06 -10.05 18.62
C ASP A 50 3.42 -9.70 19.25
N GLY A 51 4.35 -9.17 18.43
CA GLY A 51 5.73 -8.90 18.82
C GLY A 51 6.71 -10.02 18.47
N LYS A 52 6.21 -11.17 18.00
CA LYS A 52 7.02 -12.33 17.60
C LYS A 52 6.58 -12.91 16.26
N LYS A 53 5.27 -13.05 16.05
CA LYS A 53 4.67 -13.65 14.85
C LYS A 53 3.40 -12.91 14.43
N ILE A 54 3.01 -13.14 13.20
CA ILE A 54 1.71 -12.72 12.70
C ILE A 54 0.66 -13.70 13.25
N VAL A 55 -0.31 -13.16 13.98
CA VAL A 55 -1.39 -13.94 14.63
C VAL A 55 -2.64 -13.99 13.76
N LYS A 56 -2.98 -12.85 13.15
CA LYS A 56 -4.13 -12.72 12.25
C LYS A 56 -3.70 -11.93 11.02
N GLN A 57 -4.22 -12.31 9.85
CA GLN A 57 -4.09 -11.51 8.64
C GLN A 57 -5.37 -11.63 7.81
N ILE A 58 -5.68 -10.60 7.05
CA ILE A 58 -6.72 -10.64 6.03
C ILE A 58 -6.11 -11.30 4.80
N PRO A 59 -6.75 -12.31 4.20
CA PRO A 59 -6.28 -12.91 2.96
C PRO A 59 -6.25 -11.87 1.83
N GLY A 60 -5.11 -11.76 1.13
CA GLY A 60 -5.02 -10.95 -0.08
C GLY A 60 -5.81 -11.63 -1.21
N ILE A 61 -6.69 -10.89 -1.85
CA ILE A 61 -7.50 -11.36 -3.00
C ILE A 61 -7.05 -10.75 -4.32
N GLY A 62 -5.92 -10.04 -4.29
CA GLY A 62 -5.23 -9.49 -5.46
C GLY A 62 -5.88 -8.22 -6.02
N TYR A 63 -5.19 -7.58 -6.98
CA TYR A 63 -5.51 -6.25 -7.48
C TYR A 63 -6.84 -6.13 -8.27
N ILE A 64 -7.39 -7.25 -8.72
CA ILE A 64 -8.68 -7.26 -9.44
C ILE A 64 -9.83 -7.13 -8.44
N LEU A 65 -9.85 -7.97 -7.41
CA LEU A 65 -10.95 -8.12 -6.47
C LEU A 65 -10.73 -7.38 -5.15
N GLY A 66 -9.50 -6.95 -4.84
CA GLY A 66 -9.11 -6.34 -3.58
C GLY A 66 -7.98 -5.35 -3.74
N ASP A 67 -6.98 -5.47 -2.86
CA ASP A 67 -5.85 -4.53 -2.72
C ASP A 67 -6.31 -3.09 -2.44
N GLU A 68 -7.44 -2.90 -1.72
CA GLU A 68 -7.99 -1.61 -1.34
C GLU A 68 -6.91 -0.71 -0.73
N GLY A 69 -6.94 0.57 -1.03
CA GLY A 69 -5.96 1.56 -0.57
C GLY A 69 -4.56 1.44 -1.15
N SER A 70 -4.29 0.41 -1.98
CA SER A 70 -3.01 0.26 -2.67
C SER A 70 -2.85 1.20 -3.85
N GLY A 71 -1.62 1.30 -4.38
CA GLY A 71 -1.35 2.05 -5.59
C GLY A 71 -2.10 1.52 -6.80
N ALA A 72 -2.23 0.20 -6.94
CA ALA A 72 -3.01 -0.40 -8.02
C ALA A 72 -4.51 -0.06 -7.90
N TYR A 73 -5.04 -0.05 -6.69
CA TYR A 73 -6.43 0.30 -6.42
C TYR A 73 -6.72 1.78 -6.71
N LEU A 74 -5.92 2.69 -6.17
CA LEU A 74 -6.04 4.13 -6.40
C LEU A 74 -5.86 4.49 -7.88
N GLY A 75 -4.86 3.88 -8.54
CA GLY A 75 -4.62 4.08 -9.97
C GLY A 75 -5.76 3.54 -10.84
N LYS A 76 -6.38 2.41 -10.45
CA LYS A 76 -7.59 1.90 -11.10
C LYS A 76 -8.75 2.90 -11.01
N LYS A 77 -9.02 3.45 -9.81
CA LYS A 77 -10.04 4.49 -9.62
C LYS A 77 -9.74 5.71 -10.50
N LEU A 78 -8.51 6.21 -10.51
CA LEU A 78 -8.12 7.34 -11.36
C LEU A 78 -8.37 7.08 -12.85
N ILE A 79 -7.97 5.92 -13.36
CA ILE A 79 -8.16 5.54 -14.77
C ILE A 79 -9.64 5.38 -15.11
N GLN A 80 -10.46 4.90 -14.19
CA GLN A 80 -11.92 4.86 -14.38
C GLN A 80 -12.49 6.28 -14.54
N TYR A 81 -12.10 7.24 -13.69
CA TYR A 81 -12.53 8.64 -13.82
C TYR A 81 -12.11 9.24 -15.16
N TYR A 82 -10.88 8.97 -15.62
CA TYR A 82 -10.38 9.42 -16.91
C TYR A 82 -11.17 8.81 -18.08
N LEU A 83 -11.34 7.48 -18.10
CA LEU A 83 -11.99 6.76 -19.22
C LEU A 83 -13.50 6.96 -19.29
N TYR A 84 -14.15 7.23 -18.15
CA TYR A 84 -15.58 7.62 -18.10
C TYR A 84 -15.83 9.12 -18.29
N GLU A 85 -14.76 9.86 -18.62
CA GLU A 85 -14.83 11.30 -18.88
C GLU A 85 -15.35 12.13 -17.69
N THR A 86 -15.10 11.63 -16.46
CA THR A 86 -15.52 12.29 -15.22
C THR A 86 -14.63 13.49 -14.86
N PHE A 87 -13.37 13.54 -15.36
CA PHE A 87 -12.49 14.67 -15.11
C PHE A 87 -13.08 15.96 -15.67
N ASP A 88 -12.92 17.05 -14.92
CA ASP A 88 -13.09 18.37 -15.49
C ASP A 88 -12.00 18.70 -16.53
N ASP A 89 -12.19 19.79 -17.26
CA ASP A 89 -11.30 20.15 -18.37
C ASP A 89 -9.86 20.41 -17.93
N ASP A 90 -9.65 21.02 -16.75
CA ASP A 90 -8.32 21.31 -16.21
C ASP A 90 -7.58 20.01 -15.84
N LEU A 91 -8.22 19.14 -15.09
CA LEU A 91 -7.61 17.87 -14.67
C LEU A 91 -7.35 16.95 -15.87
N ARG A 92 -8.25 16.94 -16.86
CA ARG A 92 -8.08 16.22 -18.12
C ARG A 92 -6.89 16.74 -18.92
N ALA A 93 -6.75 18.07 -19.02
CA ALA A 93 -5.60 18.68 -19.69
C ALA A 93 -4.27 18.30 -19.01
N ARG A 94 -4.21 18.36 -17.68
CA ARG A 94 -3.03 17.92 -16.90
C ARG A 94 -2.70 16.45 -17.11
N PHE A 95 -3.72 15.58 -17.15
CA PHE A 95 -3.53 14.15 -17.38
C PHE A 95 -2.95 13.89 -18.77
N ASN A 96 -3.54 14.49 -19.82
CA ASN A 96 -3.09 14.35 -21.20
C ASN A 96 -1.69 14.95 -21.43
N ALA A 97 -1.33 16.01 -20.73
CA ALA A 97 0.02 16.58 -20.77
C ALA A 97 1.07 15.66 -20.14
N LYS A 98 0.69 14.94 -19.09
CA LYS A 98 1.62 14.02 -18.38
C LYS A 98 1.73 12.65 -19.05
N TYR A 99 0.62 12.13 -19.57
CA TYR A 99 0.53 10.79 -20.15
C TYR A 99 0.10 10.86 -21.60
N VAL A 100 1.04 10.58 -22.52
CA VAL A 100 0.72 10.41 -23.93
C VAL A 100 0.14 9.00 -24.12
N THR A 101 -1.16 8.86 -23.88
CA THR A 101 -1.86 7.58 -23.92
C THR A 101 -3.29 7.75 -24.43
N ASN A 102 -3.91 6.65 -24.82
CA ASN A 102 -5.28 6.59 -25.23
C ASN A 102 -6.00 5.37 -24.65
N ARG A 103 -7.32 5.32 -24.80
CA ARG A 103 -8.16 4.24 -24.28
C ARG A 103 -7.66 2.84 -24.67
N SER A 104 -7.30 2.64 -25.95
CA SER A 104 -6.85 1.32 -26.43
C SER A 104 -5.57 0.87 -25.74
N GLU A 105 -4.61 1.79 -25.64
CA GLU A 105 -3.33 1.52 -24.98
C GLU A 105 -3.48 1.23 -23.48
N ILE A 106 -4.36 1.96 -22.79
CA ILE A 106 -4.66 1.70 -21.37
C ILE A 106 -5.24 0.30 -21.20
N LEU A 107 -6.23 -0.07 -22.03
CA LEU A 107 -6.85 -1.39 -21.98
C LEU A 107 -5.84 -2.51 -22.30
N ASP A 108 -4.97 -2.29 -23.28
CA ASP A 108 -3.91 -3.27 -23.60
C ASP A 108 -2.92 -3.44 -22.44
N ASN A 109 -2.52 -2.37 -21.76
CA ASN A 109 -1.64 -2.46 -20.59
C ASN A 109 -2.30 -3.19 -19.42
N VAL A 110 -3.61 -3.02 -19.23
CA VAL A 110 -4.35 -3.63 -18.11
C VAL A 110 -4.69 -5.10 -18.39
N TYR A 111 -5.07 -5.45 -19.63
CA TYR A 111 -5.64 -6.77 -19.92
C TYR A 111 -4.74 -7.71 -20.71
N LYS A 112 -3.71 -7.20 -21.41
CA LYS A 112 -2.87 -8.01 -22.28
C LYS A 112 -1.39 -8.03 -21.92
N LYS A 113 -0.88 -6.96 -21.28
CA LYS A 113 0.54 -6.86 -20.95
C LYS A 113 0.84 -7.40 -19.54
N PRO A 114 2.10 -7.80 -19.26
CA PRO A 114 2.50 -8.26 -17.94
C PRO A 114 2.50 -7.10 -16.92
N PHE A 115 2.31 -7.45 -15.65
CA PHE A 115 2.36 -6.53 -14.50
C PHE A 115 1.33 -5.38 -14.52
N PRO A 116 0.06 -5.62 -14.82
CA PRO A 116 -0.96 -4.58 -14.87
C PRO A 116 -1.14 -3.84 -13.53
N ASN A 117 -0.92 -4.51 -12.41
CA ASN A 117 -0.93 -3.89 -11.08
C ASN A 117 0.15 -2.80 -10.93
N ARG A 118 1.36 -3.00 -11.48
CA ARG A 118 2.42 -1.98 -11.48
C ARG A 118 2.08 -0.83 -12.40
N TYR A 119 1.51 -1.13 -13.56
CA TYR A 119 1.03 -0.10 -14.48
C TYR A 119 -0.01 0.79 -13.82
N LEU A 120 -1.03 0.21 -13.20
CA LEU A 120 -2.05 0.95 -12.46
C LEU A 120 -1.44 1.75 -11.30
N ALA A 121 -0.57 1.15 -10.51
CA ALA A 121 0.06 1.82 -9.37
C ALA A 121 0.91 3.04 -9.78
N ALA A 122 1.45 3.09 -11.00
CA ALA A 122 2.22 4.24 -11.47
C ALA A 122 1.38 5.53 -11.54
N PHE A 123 0.07 5.44 -11.70
CA PHE A 123 -0.82 6.59 -11.73
C PHE A 123 -1.00 7.28 -10.37
N THR A 124 -0.55 6.68 -9.27
CA THR A 124 -0.53 7.37 -7.97
C THR A 124 0.39 8.60 -7.94
N LEU A 125 1.35 8.69 -8.87
CA LEU A 125 2.16 9.90 -9.04
C LEU A 125 1.30 11.08 -9.53
N PHE A 126 0.30 10.83 -10.37
CA PHE A 126 -0.62 11.87 -10.79
C PHE A 126 -1.49 12.35 -9.63
N LEU A 127 -1.95 11.45 -8.77
CA LEU A 127 -2.66 11.81 -7.55
C LEU A 127 -1.80 12.70 -6.65
N ALA A 128 -0.54 12.33 -6.44
CA ALA A 128 0.39 13.09 -5.61
C ALA A 128 0.70 14.48 -6.16
N ASP A 129 0.82 14.62 -7.49
CA ASP A 129 1.14 15.89 -8.15
C ASP A 129 -0.05 16.85 -8.24
N ASN A 130 -1.28 16.35 -8.09
CA ASN A 130 -2.52 17.13 -8.21
C ASN A 130 -3.31 17.20 -6.89
N ARG A 131 -2.60 17.08 -5.74
CA ARG A 131 -3.21 17.29 -4.42
C ARG A 131 -3.88 18.66 -4.34
N GLY A 132 -4.99 18.74 -3.62
CA GLY A 132 -5.82 19.93 -3.51
C GLY A 132 -6.91 20.05 -4.59
N HIS A 133 -6.88 19.24 -5.64
CA HIS A 133 -7.99 19.14 -6.57
C HIS A 133 -9.07 18.21 -6.02
N PHE A 134 -10.33 18.66 -5.91
CA PHE A 134 -11.39 17.93 -5.21
C PHE A 134 -11.61 16.49 -5.71
N MET A 135 -11.53 16.24 -7.03
CA MET A 135 -11.67 14.88 -7.59
C MET A 135 -10.50 13.97 -7.16
N ILE A 136 -9.29 14.53 -7.05
CA ILE A 136 -8.10 13.81 -6.62
C ILE A 136 -8.20 13.46 -5.15
N GLU A 137 -8.61 14.42 -4.31
CA GLU A 137 -8.81 14.17 -2.88
C GLU A 137 -9.88 13.11 -2.65
N ASN A 138 -11.01 13.16 -3.38
CA ASN A 138 -12.04 12.13 -3.31
C ASN A 138 -11.52 10.72 -3.68
N ILE A 139 -10.73 10.60 -4.76
CA ILE A 139 -10.16 9.31 -5.17
C ILE A 139 -9.25 8.75 -4.08
N ILE A 140 -8.43 9.61 -3.46
CA ILE A 140 -7.48 9.20 -2.41
C ILE A 140 -8.25 8.82 -1.14
N GLU A 141 -9.16 9.69 -0.68
CA GLU A 141 -9.92 9.50 0.55
C GLU A 141 -10.81 8.25 0.47
N ASP A 142 -11.63 8.12 -0.59
CA ASP A 142 -12.47 6.95 -0.81
C ASP A 142 -11.66 5.66 -0.87
N GLY A 143 -10.56 5.67 -1.63
CA GLY A 143 -9.77 4.46 -1.80
C GLY A 143 -9.03 4.04 -0.53
N LEU A 144 -8.56 4.98 0.29
CA LEU A 144 -7.97 4.69 1.59
C LEU A 144 -9.05 4.32 2.62
N ASN A 145 -10.22 4.95 2.58
CA ASN A 145 -11.36 4.61 3.43
C ASN A 145 -11.84 3.17 3.19
N ASP A 146 -11.85 2.71 1.93
CA ASP A 146 -12.14 1.32 1.59
C ASP A 146 -11.17 0.35 2.31
N PHE A 147 -9.87 0.71 2.41
CA PHE A 147 -8.90 -0.09 3.16
C PHE A 147 -9.23 -0.12 4.66
N PHE A 148 -9.62 1.00 5.27
CA PHE A 148 -10.05 1.03 6.67
C PHE A 148 -11.24 0.12 6.90
N PHE A 149 -12.25 0.22 6.07
CA PHE A 149 -13.49 -0.55 6.21
C PHE A 149 -13.28 -2.05 5.99
N TYR A 150 -12.60 -2.43 4.90
CA TYR A 150 -12.46 -3.84 4.53
C TYR A 150 -11.34 -4.57 5.28
N HIS A 151 -10.35 -3.84 5.79
CA HIS A 151 -9.18 -4.44 6.45
C HIS A 151 -9.08 -4.05 7.92
N LEU A 152 -8.88 -2.76 8.26
CA LEU A 152 -8.59 -2.35 9.63
C LEU A 152 -9.75 -2.63 10.59
N CYS A 153 -10.99 -2.39 10.19
CA CYS A 153 -12.18 -2.67 11.00
C CYS A 153 -12.44 -4.16 11.26
N LYS A 154 -11.71 -5.08 10.60
CA LYS A 154 -11.84 -6.53 10.84
C LYS A 154 -10.99 -7.02 12.04
N PHE A 155 -10.13 -6.18 12.57
CA PHE A 155 -9.32 -6.48 13.74
C PHE A 155 -9.89 -5.73 14.95
N SER A 156 -10.35 -6.46 15.97
CA SER A 156 -10.73 -5.86 17.25
C SER A 156 -9.56 -5.11 17.92
N GLU A 157 -8.35 -5.54 17.61
CA GLU A 157 -7.11 -4.95 18.09
C GLU A 157 -6.84 -3.54 17.50
N SER A 158 -7.48 -3.15 16.39
CA SER A 158 -7.33 -1.81 15.78
C SER A 158 -7.83 -0.69 16.69
N TRP A 159 -8.77 -0.97 17.62
CA TRP A 159 -9.28 0.00 18.58
C TRP A 159 -8.46 0.11 19.87
N THR A 160 -7.48 -0.78 20.07
CA THR A 160 -6.73 -0.85 21.33
C THR A 160 -5.22 -0.83 21.15
N MET A 161 -4.76 -0.82 19.91
CA MET A 161 -3.33 -0.86 19.56
C MET A 161 -3.02 0.10 18.42
N PRO A 162 -1.79 0.64 18.37
CA PRO A 162 -1.39 1.52 17.28
C PRO A 162 -1.39 0.77 15.94
N ILE A 163 -1.86 1.46 14.90
CA ILE A 163 -1.81 1.00 13.51
C ILE A 163 -0.61 1.62 12.84
N HIS A 164 0.33 0.78 12.46
CA HIS A 164 1.55 1.18 11.75
C HIS A 164 1.38 0.98 10.24
N PHE A 165 1.87 1.94 9.48
CA PHE A 165 1.77 1.94 8.03
C PHE A 165 3.14 1.83 7.36
N VAL A 166 3.23 0.98 6.33
CA VAL A 166 4.44 0.77 5.54
C VAL A 166 4.11 0.91 4.05
N GLY A 167 5.00 1.52 3.28
CA GLY A 167 4.88 1.58 1.84
C GLY A 167 4.83 3.00 1.27
N SER A 168 5.00 3.09 -0.04
CA SER A 168 5.08 4.39 -0.74
C SER A 168 3.76 5.14 -0.75
N VAL A 169 2.63 4.44 -0.88
CA VAL A 169 1.29 5.03 -0.84
C VAL A 169 0.98 5.52 0.57
N ALA A 170 1.23 4.69 1.59
CA ALA A 170 1.05 5.10 2.98
C ALA A 170 1.85 6.35 3.33
N PHE A 171 3.09 6.43 2.87
CA PHE A 171 3.96 7.57 3.13
C PHE A 171 3.53 8.82 2.35
N GLY A 172 3.11 8.64 1.09
CA GLY A 172 2.69 9.75 0.22
C GLY A 172 1.38 10.41 0.64
N PHE A 173 0.47 9.64 1.24
CA PHE A 173 -0.85 10.11 1.67
C PHE A 173 -1.04 9.99 3.20
N LYS A 174 0.06 10.21 3.94
CA LYS A 174 0.08 10.12 5.40
C LYS A 174 -0.94 11.03 6.08
N ASP A 175 -1.15 12.21 5.54
CA ASP A 175 -2.12 13.20 6.03
C ASP A 175 -3.55 12.67 5.96
N VAL A 176 -3.94 12.04 4.85
CA VAL A 176 -5.27 11.41 4.69
C VAL A 176 -5.41 10.21 5.63
N LEU A 177 -4.38 9.37 5.76
CA LEU A 177 -4.38 8.27 6.74
C LEU A 177 -4.56 8.78 8.17
N GLN A 178 -3.93 9.91 8.53
CA GLN A 178 -4.07 10.51 9.84
C GLN A 178 -5.49 11.03 10.09
N GLN A 179 -6.11 11.63 9.07
CA GLN A 179 -7.50 12.08 9.12
C GLN A 179 -8.45 10.88 9.31
N LEU A 180 -8.29 9.82 8.51
CA LEU A 180 -9.09 8.60 8.62
C LEU A 180 -8.89 7.91 9.98
N CYS A 181 -7.66 7.81 10.50
CA CYS A 181 -7.43 7.27 11.84
C CYS A 181 -8.23 8.03 12.90
N ARG A 182 -8.26 9.38 12.82
CA ARG A 182 -9.09 10.19 13.75
C ARG A 182 -10.58 9.90 13.58
N SER A 183 -11.08 9.80 12.35
CA SER A 183 -12.50 9.55 12.05
C SER A 183 -12.96 8.17 12.54
N TYR A 184 -12.07 7.17 12.53
CA TYR A 184 -12.34 5.81 13.03
C TYR A 184 -11.97 5.60 14.50
N GLU A 185 -11.47 6.64 15.20
CA GLU A 185 -10.96 6.57 16.57
C GLU A 185 -9.81 5.55 16.72
N PHE A 186 -8.97 5.41 15.68
CA PHE A 186 -7.79 4.56 15.70
C PHE A 186 -6.55 5.35 16.10
N GLU A 187 -5.66 4.72 16.87
CA GLU A 187 -4.34 5.27 17.15
C GLU A 187 -3.41 5.07 15.95
N MET A 188 -2.93 6.17 15.36
CA MET A 188 -1.94 6.11 14.30
C MET A 188 -0.53 5.94 14.86
N GLY A 189 0.12 4.85 14.50
CA GLY A 189 1.50 4.57 14.87
C GLY A 189 2.53 5.13 13.87
N LYS A 190 3.60 4.38 13.63
CA LYS A 190 4.66 4.76 12.70
C LYS A 190 4.21 4.67 11.25
N VAL A 191 4.70 5.60 10.40
CA VAL A 191 4.54 5.54 8.95
C VAL A 191 5.91 5.57 8.30
N ILE A 192 6.27 4.51 7.58
CA ILE A 192 7.57 4.40 6.91
C ILE A 192 7.41 4.08 5.43
N LYS A 193 8.26 4.70 4.60
CA LYS A 193 8.23 4.49 3.14
C LYS A 193 8.85 3.16 2.74
N LYS A 194 9.97 2.79 3.35
CA LYS A 194 10.75 1.58 3.06
C LYS A 194 11.17 0.90 4.36
N PRO A 195 11.00 -0.42 4.50
CA PRO A 195 11.29 -1.12 5.75
C PRO A 195 12.78 -1.39 6.00
N ILE A 196 13.66 -1.26 4.99
CA ILE A 196 15.02 -1.81 5.03
C ILE A 196 15.87 -1.26 6.18
N GLN A 197 15.88 0.06 6.42
CA GLN A 197 16.68 0.65 7.49
C GLN A 197 16.22 0.16 8.87
N ALA A 198 14.91 0.18 9.12
CA ALA A 198 14.35 -0.28 10.37
C ALA A 198 14.55 -1.81 10.60
N LEU A 199 14.69 -2.57 9.52
CA LEU A 199 15.06 -4.00 9.62
C LEU A 199 16.53 -4.19 9.98
N LEU A 200 17.43 -3.36 9.47
CA LEU A 200 18.84 -3.37 9.90
C LEU A 200 18.93 -3.09 11.40
N ASP A 201 18.25 -2.04 11.88
CA ASP A 201 18.19 -1.67 13.29
C ASP A 201 17.57 -2.78 14.17
N TYR A 202 16.59 -3.50 13.63
CA TYR A 202 15.96 -4.65 14.34
C TYR A 202 16.90 -5.84 14.52
N HIS A 203 17.85 -6.04 13.60
CA HIS A 203 18.78 -7.18 13.61
C HIS A 203 20.17 -6.86 14.15
N SER A 204 20.44 -5.58 14.44
CA SER A 204 21.66 -5.12 15.14
C SER A 204 21.54 -5.35 16.62
#